data_734a2a1ed64f1628195c8adcffe5c001
#
_entry.id   734a2a1ed64f1628195c8adcffe5c001
#
_cell.length_a   1.000
_cell.length_b   1.000
_cell.length_c   1.000
_cell.angle_alpha   90.00
_cell.angle_beta   90.00
_cell.angle_gamma   90.00
#
_symmetry.space_group_name_H-M   'P 1'
#
loop_
_entity.id
_entity.type
_entity.pdbx_description
1 polymer ?
#
loop_
_entity_poly.entity_id
_entity_poly.type
_entity_poly.pdbx_seq_one_letter_code
_entity_poly.pdbx_strand_id
1 'polypeptide(L)'
;KPVRSSDLVGILSGIFAVDQDAQNPVRSGVKVSSRFDRSTKRILVAEDNPVNQMLIRMLLTKLGYASVVVADGAQAIHALEHDAFDLVLMDCQMPVMNGFEATRMIRAEGSLVSDRRVPVIALTANAMNEDREACLAAGMNDHIGKPISPETLQERLDYWISKSG
;
A
#
# COMPACT_ATOMS: atom_id res chain seq x y z
N LYS A 1 3.98 -6.17 -24.21
CA LYS A 1 3.39 -5.37 -24.07
C LYS A 1 2.99 -5.02 -23.77
N PRO A 2 2.91 -5.23 -23.84
CA PRO A 2 2.16 -4.38 -23.67
C PRO A 2 1.85 -3.85 -23.29
N VAL A 3 1.61 -3.86 -23.52
CA VAL A 3 0.92 -2.81 -23.33
C VAL A 3 0.59 -2.42 -22.98
N ARG A 4 0.36 -2.54 -23.21
CA ARG A 4 -0.29 -1.60 -23.11
C ARG A 4 -0.78 -1.25 -22.63
N SER A 5 -0.62 -1.54 -22.73
CA SER A 5 -1.35 -0.69 -22.60
C SER A 5 -1.53 -0.38 -22.37
N SER A 6 -1.50 -0.75 -22.60
CA SER A 6 -2.10 -0.03 -22.70
C SER A 6 -2.19 0.15 -22.74
N ASP A 7 -2.18 -0.24 -23.11
CA ASP A 7 -2.69 0.40 -23.35
C ASP A 7 -2.95 0.68 -23.31
N LEU A 8 -2.94 0.46 -23.65
CA LEU A 8 -3.59 1.19 -23.93
C LEU A 8 -3.90 1.66 -23.91
N VAL A 9 -3.86 1.53 -24.24
CA VAL A 9 -4.48 2.32 -24.56
C VAL A 9 -4.69 2.57 -24.86
N GLY A 10 -4.63 2.52 -25.09
CA GLY A 10 -5.34 3.09 -25.63
C GLY A 10 -5.45 3.14 -25.98
N ILE A 11 -5.65 3.14 -26.42
CA ILE A 11 -6.23 3.54 -26.90
C ILE A 11 -6.59 3.84 -27.11
N LEU A 12 -6.82 3.88 -27.53
CA LEU A 12 -7.48 4.49 -27.99
C LEU A 12 -7.90 4.78 -28.41
N SER A 13 -8.00 4.92 -28.81
CA SER A 13 -8.60 5.40 -29.34
C SER A 13 -9.29 5.35 -29.81
N GLY A 14 -9.48 5.40 -30.16
CA GLY A 14 -10.32 5.54 -30.65
C GLY A 14 -11.00 5.08 -30.78
N ILE A 15 -11.28 4.84 -30.92
CA ILE A 15 -12.02 4.58 -31.07
C ILE A 15 -12.96 4.68 -30.93
N PHE A 16 -13.34 4.86 -31.05
CA PHE A 16 -14.33 5.07 -31.02
C PHE A 16 -15.27 4.62 -31.46
N ALA A 17 -15.07 4.47 -31.74
CA ALA A 17 -16.12 4.25 -32.58
C ALA A 17 -17.12 3.33 -32.19
N VAL A 18 -16.97 2.65 -31.74
CA VAL A 18 -17.67 1.78 -31.32
C VAL A 18 -18.83 1.89 -30.62
N ASP A 19 -19.08 2.91 -30.42
CA ASP A 19 -20.09 3.21 -29.64
C ASP A 19 -21.38 2.81 -29.99
N GLN A 20 -21.54 2.48 -31.12
CA GLN A 20 -22.84 2.18 -31.54
C GLN A 20 -23.34 0.90 -31.01
N ASP A 21 -22.47 0.08 -30.62
CA ASP A 21 -22.90 -1.16 -30.10
C ASP A 21 -23.23 -1.09 -28.65
N ALA A 22 -23.10 0.02 -28.16
CA ALA A 22 -23.49 0.21 -26.81
C ALA A 22 -24.93 -0.01 -26.56
N GLN A 23 -25.64 -0.36 -27.52
CA GLN A 23 -27.00 -0.68 -27.31
C GLN A 23 -27.20 -1.99 -26.60
N ASN A 24 -26.20 -2.71 -26.41
CA ASN A 24 -26.36 -3.93 -25.68
C ASN A 24 -26.11 -3.65 -24.21
N PRO A 25 -27.12 -3.62 -23.44
CA PRO A 25 -26.95 -3.38 -22.04
C PRO A 25 -26.57 -4.66 -21.36
N VAL A 26 -25.53 -5.20 -21.72
CA VAL A 26 -25.03 -6.26 -20.88
C VAL A 26 -24.60 -5.64 -19.60
N ARG A 27 -25.60 -5.57 -18.80
CA ARG A 27 -25.38 -5.23 -17.51
C ARG A 27 -24.76 -6.36 -16.84
N SER A 28 -23.57 -6.64 -17.12
CA SER A 28 -22.83 -7.29 -16.12
C SER A 28 -22.82 -6.29 -14.99
N GLY A 29 -23.28 -6.64 -13.93
CA GLY A 29 -23.20 -5.82 -12.75
C GLY A 29 -21.78 -5.68 -12.29
N VAL A 30 -20.93 -5.23 -13.16
CA VAL A 30 -19.67 -4.70 -12.76
C VAL A 30 -20.06 -3.48 -11.97
N LYS A 31 -20.14 -3.67 -10.68
CA LYS A 31 -20.06 -2.56 -9.80
C LYS A 31 -18.79 -1.87 -10.21
N VAL A 32 -18.95 -0.78 -10.88
CA VAL A 32 -17.91 0.20 -10.94
C VAL A 32 -17.82 0.65 -9.49
N SER A 33 -17.10 -0.14 -8.72
CA SER A 33 -16.62 0.36 -7.46
C SER A 33 -15.95 1.66 -7.84
N SER A 34 -16.33 2.71 -7.19
CA SER A 34 -15.72 4.01 -7.31
C SER A 34 -14.23 3.77 -7.48
N ARG A 35 -13.72 4.13 -8.64
CA ARG A 35 -12.31 3.91 -8.89
C ARG A 35 -11.61 4.82 -7.92
N PHE A 36 -11.13 4.22 -6.84
CA PHE A 36 -10.20 4.92 -6.00
C PHE A 36 -9.13 5.43 -6.95
N ASP A 37 -8.99 6.72 -7.01
CA ASP A 37 -7.88 7.28 -7.75
C ASP A 37 -6.62 6.98 -6.95
N ARG A 38 -6.05 5.83 -7.23
CA ARG A 38 -4.85 5.35 -6.54
C ARG A 38 -3.69 6.32 -6.69
N SER A 39 -3.72 7.14 -7.74
CA SER A 39 -2.64 8.09 -8.00
C SER A 39 -2.57 9.21 -6.96
N THR A 40 -3.66 9.45 -6.25
CA THR A 40 -3.69 10.45 -5.17
C THR A 40 -3.27 9.87 -3.83
N LYS A 41 -3.11 8.55 -3.74
CA LYS A 41 -2.79 7.86 -2.49
C LYS A 41 -1.29 7.67 -2.34
N ARG A 42 -0.80 7.98 -1.15
CA ARG A 42 0.64 7.91 -0.85
C ARG A 42 0.90 6.81 0.17
N ILE A 43 1.80 5.92 -0.17
CA ILE A 43 2.19 4.78 0.66
C ILE A 43 3.61 5.03 1.19
N LEU A 44 3.79 4.94 2.49
CA LEU A 44 5.13 4.95 3.09
C LEU A 44 5.61 3.50 3.23
N VAL A 45 6.83 3.24 2.82
CA VAL A 45 7.44 1.91 2.92
C VAL A 45 8.69 2.01 3.78
N ALA A 46 8.73 1.27 4.87
CA ALA A 46 9.92 1.14 5.71
C ALA A 46 10.47 -0.27 5.55
N GLU A 47 11.62 -0.39 4.92
CA GLU A 47 12.28 -1.65 4.60
C GLU A 47 13.78 -1.39 4.49
N ASP A 48 14.60 -2.16 5.20
CA ASP A 48 16.05 -1.92 5.22
C ASP A 48 16.79 -2.55 4.05
N ASN A 49 16.23 -3.57 3.42
CA ASN A 49 16.88 -4.31 2.35
C ASN A 49 16.62 -3.63 1.00
N PRO A 50 17.68 -3.17 0.28
CA PRO A 50 17.49 -2.46 -0.99
C PRO A 50 16.77 -3.28 -2.06
N VAL A 51 16.93 -4.59 -2.08
CA VAL A 51 16.26 -5.46 -3.05
C VAL A 51 14.76 -5.48 -2.78
N ASN A 52 14.38 -5.60 -1.51
CA ASN A 52 12.97 -5.56 -1.14
C ASN A 52 12.37 -4.16 -1.37
N GLN A 53 13.12 -3.11 -1.10
CA GLN A 53 12.70 -1.74 -1.40
C GLN A 53 12.36 -1.58 -2.87
N MET A 54 13.23 -2.07 -3.75
CA MET A 54 13.01 -1.99 -5.19
C MET A 54 11.78 -2.78 -5.59
N LEU A 55 11.64 -4.01 -5.09
CA LEU A 55 10.50 -4.87 -5.41
C LEU A 55 9.18 -4.21 -5.01
N ILE A 56 9.10 -3.73 -3.78
CA ILE A 56 7.87 -3.11 -3.27
C ILE A 56 7.55 -1.85 -4.05
N ARG A 57 8.56 -1.03 -4.34
CA ARG A 57 8.37 0.18 -5.14
C ARG A 57 7.82 -0.15 -6.53
N MET A 58 8.38 -1.17 -7.19
CA MET A 58 7.90 -1.60 -8.50
C MET A 58 6.45 -2.07 -8.44
N LEU A 59 6.11 -2.84 -7.42
CA LEU A 59 4.74 -3.35 -7.26
C LEU A 59 3.76 -2.20 -7.02
N LEU A 60 4.10 -1.25 -6.15
CA LEU A 60 3.25 -0.10 -5.86
C LEU A 60 3.06 0.79 -7.10
N THR A 61 4.13 1.03 -7.84
CA THR A 61 4.05 1.79 -9.09
C THR A 61 3.14 1.09 -10.10
N LYS A 62 3.28 -0.22 -10.23
CA LYS A 62 2.44 -1.00 -11.14
C LYS A 62 0.97 -0.95 -10.74
N LEU A 63 0.69 -0.89 -9.44
CA LEU A 63 -0.67 -0.79 -8.92
C LEU A 63 -1.23 0.65 -8.98
N GLY A 64 -0.40 1.62 -9.31
CA GLY A 64 -0.82 3.01 -9.46
C GLY A 64 -0.69 3.88 -8.22
N TYR A 65 0.03 3.41 -7.20
CA TYR A 65 0.24 4.14 -5.96
C TYR A 65 1.54 4.94 -5.97
N ALA A 66 1.51 6.13 -5.39
CA ALA A 66 2.73 6.87 -5.10
C ALA A 66 3.36 6.33 -3.82
N SER A 67 4.68 6.17 -3.81
CA SER A 67 5.35 5.61 -2.64
C SER A 67 6.61 6.39 -2.27
N VAL A 68 6.87 6.45 -0.98
CA VAL A 68 8.13 6.94 -0.40
C VAL A 68 8.74 5.77 0.37
N VAL A 69 10.04 5.53 0.17
CA VAL A 69 10.73 4.40 0.79
C VAL A 69 11.79 4.93 1.73
N VAL A 70 11.80 4.39 2.95
CA VAL A 70 12.79 4.71 3.99
C VAL A 70 13.42 3.41 4.49
N ALA A 71 14.55 3.51 5.17
CA ALA A 71 15.38 2.35 5.51
C ALA A 71 15.18 1.81 6.93
N ASP A 72 14.51 2.54 7.80
CA ASP A 72 14.30 2.11 9.18
C ASP A 72 13.07 2.80 9.80
N GLY A 73 12.72 2.37 11.01
CA GLY A 73 11.54 2.89 11.71
C GLY A 73 11.66 4.34 12.13
N ALA A 74 12.87 4.81 12.44
CA ALA A 74 13.08 6.21 12.84
C ALA A 74 12.81 7.14 11.64
N GLN A 75 13.29 6.75 10.46
CA GLN A 75 13.03 7.50 9.24
C GLN A 75 11.53 7.48 8.88
N ALA A 76 10.86 6.36 9.18
CA ALA A 76 9.42 6.26 8.93
C ALA A 76 8.65 7.24 9.81
N ILE A 77 8.99 7.34 11.09
CA ILE A 77 8.36 8.30 12.00
C ILE A 77 8.61 9.71 11.52
N HIS A 78 9.86 10.04 11.18
CA HIS A 78 10.22 11.36 10.68
C HIS A 78 9.39 11.74 9.43
N ALA A 79 9.23 10.79 8.52
CA ALA A 79 8.40 11.03 7.33
C ALA A 79 6.94 11.31 7.70
N LEU A 80 6.39 10.57 8.66
CA LEU A 80 5.01 10.74 9.11
C LEU A 80 4.77 12.02 9.90
N GLU A 81 5.82 12.58 10.48
CA GLU A 81 5.71 13.86 11.18
C GLU A 81 5.60 15.04 10.20
N HIS A 82 6.20 14.90 9.02
CA HIS A 82 6.30 16.00 8.07
C HIS A 82 5.35 15.87 6.88
N ASP A 83 4.90 14.65 6.58
CA ASP A 83 4.04 14.36 5.43
C ASP A 83 2.86 13.50 5.82
N ALA A 84 1.79 13.62 5.06
CA ALA A 84 0.63 12.76 5.22
C ALA A 84 0.73 11.55 4.29
N PHE A 85 0.40 10.39 4.84
CA PHE A 85 0.36 9.12 4.09
C PHE A 85 -0.96 8.42 4.34
N ASP A 86 -1.41 7.68 3.35
CA ASP A 86 -2.67 6.93 3.44
C ASP A 86 -2.49 5.56 4.07
N LEU A 87 -1.26 5.03 4.01
CA LEU A 87 -0.96 3.71 4.55
C LEU A 87 0.56 3.55 4.71
N VAL A 88 0.98 2.74 5.66
CA VAL A 88 2.39 2.42 5.91
C VAL A 88 2.60 0.92 5.74
N LEU A 89 3.59 0.54 4.95
CA LEU A 89 4.12 -0.83 4.90
C LEU A 89 5.38 -0.84 5.76
N MET A 90 5.38 -1.60 6.83
CA MET A 90 6.43 -1.55 7.84
C MET A 90 7.08 -2.92 8.04
N ASP A 91 8.34 -3.07 7.68
CA ASP A 91 9.09 -4.27 7.99
C ASP A 91 9.22 -4.42 9.51
N CYS A 92 8.99 -5.60 10.00
CA CYS A 92 9.11 -5.88 11.43
C CYS A 92 10.55 -5.85 11.90
N GLN A 93 11.51 -6.22 11.07
CA GLN A 93 12.90 -6.35 11.45
C GLN A 93 13.77 -5.39 10.65
N MET A 94 14.20 -4.32 11.29
CA MET A 94 15.06 -3.30 10.71
C MET A 94 16.10 -2.85 11.75
N PRO A 95 17.27 -2.38 11.31
CA PRO A 95 18.24 -1.80 12.23
C PRO A 95 17.76 -0.45 12.76
N VAL A 96 18.42 0.07 13.76
CA VAL A 96 18.14 1.34 14.42
C VAL A 96 16.83 1.29 15.21
N MET A 97 15.70 1.13 14.51
CA MET A 97 14.38 1.00 15.12
C MET A 97 13.55 0.01 14.31
N ASN A 98 13.10 -1.04 14.95
CA ASN A 98 12.28 -2.06 14.29
C ASN A 98 10.83 -1.59 14.11
N GLY A 99 10.07 -2.35 13.31
CA GLY A 99 8.69 -1.98 12.97
C GLY A 99 7.74 -1.95 14.15
N PHE A 100 7.96 -2.80 15.15
CA PHE A 100 7.11 -2.83 16.36
C PHE A 100 7.31 -1.56 17.19
N GLU A 101 8.56 -1.16 17.41
CA GLU A 101 8.87 0.05 18.13
C GLU A 101 8.34 1.29 17.42
N ALA A 102 8.59 1.36 16.11
CA ALA A 102 8.10 2.47 15.31
C ALA A 102 6.59 2.59 15.40
N THR A 103 5.87 1.49 15.30
CA THR A 103 4.41 1.49 15.36
C THR A 103 3.91 1.96 16.73
N ARG A 104 4.53 1.50 17.81
CA ARG A 104 4.16 1.96 19.16
C ARG A 104 4.33 3.47 19.28
N MET A 105 5.42 4.01 18.75
CA MET A 105 5.67 5.45 18.77
C MET A 105 4.65 6.22 17.93
N ILE A 106 4.27 5.68 16.77
CA ILE A 106 3.24 6.28 15.92
C ILE A 106 1.92 6.38 16.68
N ARG A 107 1.55 5.34 17.44
CA ARG A 107 0.29 5.28 18.18
C ARG A 107 0.30 6.03 19.51
N ALA A 108 1.46 6.39 20.01
CA ALA A 108 1.59 7.04 21.32
C ALA A 108 0.84 8.37 21.36
N GLU A 109 0.31 8.70 22.54
CA GLU A 109 -0.45 9.95 22.71
C GLU A 109 0.40 11.18 22.44
N GLY A 110 1.66 11.14 22.77
CA GLY A 110 2.58 12.25 22.55
C GLY A 110 3.24 12.24 21.16
N SER A 111 2.76 11.40 20.25
CA SER A 111 3.36 11.31 18.93
C SER A 111 3.13 12.57 18.10
N LEU A 112 4.17 13.00 17.39
CA LEU A 112 4.12 14.18 16.53
C LEU A 112 3.70 13.83 15.09
N VAL A 113 3.39 12.56 14.81
CA VAL A 113 2.96 12.17 13.48
C VAL A 113 1.62 12.79 13.13
N SER A 114 1.46 13.13 11.86
CA SER A 114 0.26 13.82 11.36
C SER A 114 -1.02 13.02 11.60
N ASP A 115 -0.96 11.71 11.45
CA ASP A 115 -2.11 10.84 11.69
C ASP A 115 -1.66 9.59 12.45
N ARG A 116 -1.99 9.54 13.73
CA ARG A 116 -1.67 8.39 14.59
C ARG A 116 -2.50 7.16 14.28
N ARG A 117 -3.53 7.29 13.45
CA ARG A 117 -4.43 6.19 13.07
C ARG A 117 -4.12 5.65 11.68
N VAL A 118 -3.08 6.18 11.03
CA VAL A 118 -2.70 5.70 9.69
C VAL A 118 -2.57 4.16 9.72
N PRO A 119 -3.18 3.46 8.75
CA PRO A 119 -3.06 2.01 8.70
C PRO A 119 -1.60 1.58 8.54
N VAL A 120 -1.15 0.66 9.38
CA VAL A 120 0.20 0.08 9.32
C VAL A 120 0.06 -1.40 9.03
N ILE A 121 0.62 -1.85 7.93
CA ILE A 121 0.67 -3.25 7.54
C ILE A 121 2.09 -3.75 7.75
N ALA A 122 2.23 -4.78 8.58
CA ALA A 122 3.52 -5.38 8.84
C ALA A 122 4.01 -6.21 7.65
N LEU A 123 5.31 -6.12 7.36
CA LEU A 123 5.96 -7.03 6.42
C LEU A 123 6.76 -8.02 7.26
N THR A 124 6.38 -9.30 7.26
CA THR A 124 6.96 -10.29 8.16
C THR A 124 7.67 -11.38 7.37
N ALA A 125 8.81 -11.86 7.89
CA ALA A 125 9.48 -13.03 7.34
C ALA A 125 8.70 -14.30 7.65
N ASN A 126 7.84 -14.26 8.65
CA ASN A 126 7.09 -15.42 9.10
C ASN A 126 5.65 -15.03 9.35
N ALA A 127 4.73 -15.60 8.58
CA ALA A 127 3.30 -15.27 8.68
C ALA A 127 2.56 -16.14 9.71
N MET A 128 3.26 -16.69 10.70
CA MET A 128 2.64 -17.52 11.71
C MET A 128 1.87 -16.68 12.73
N ASN A 129 1.03 -17.36 13.51
CA ASN A 129 0.12 -16.70 14.45
C ASN A 129 0.84 -15.82 15.47
N GLU A 130 2.04 -16.22 15.91
CA GLU A 130 2.79 -15.48 16.92
C GLU A 130 3.18 -14.09 16.41
N ASP A 131 3.67 -14.02 15.17
CA ASP A 131 4.04 -12.74 14.58
C ASP A 131 2.81 -11.84 14.38
N ARG A 132 1.69 -12.45 14.02
CA ARG A 132 0.45 -11.71 13.88
C ARG A 132 0.01 -11.06 15.19
N GLU A 133 0.09 -11.82 16.29
CA GLU A 133 -0.29 -11.28 17.61
C GLU A 133 0.65 -10.16 18.02
N ALA A 134 1.95 -10.32 17.81
CA ALA A 134 2.93 -9.28 18.10
C ALA A 134 2.68 -8.02 17.30
N CYS A 135 2.31 -8.16 16.03
CA CYS A 135 1.95 -7.02 15.18
C CYS A 135 0.74 -6.27 15.72
N LEU A 136 -0.32 -7.00 16.05
CA LEU A 136 -1.53 -6.39 16.60
C LEU A 136 -1.26 -5.73 17.96
N ALA A 137 -0.47 -6.37 18.81
CA ALA A 137 -0.12 -5.82 20.11
C ALA A 137 0.68 -4.54 20.00
N ALA A 138 1.47 -4.37 18.94
CA ALA A 138 2.22 -3.14 18.69
C ALA A 138 1.35 -2.02 18.13
N GLY A 139 0.12 -2.33 17.68
CA GLY A 139 -0.80 -1.35 17.10
C GLY A 139 -0.86 -1.40 15.58
N MET A 140 -0.29 -2.43 14.95
CA MET A 140 -0.40 -2.64 13.51
C MET A 140 -1.77 -3.16 13.15
N ASN A 141 -2.21 -2.84 11.94
CA ASN A 141 -3.57 -3.16 11.48
C ASN A 141 -3.64 -4.52 10.79
N ASP A 142 -2.56 -4.95 10.14
CA ASP A 142 -2.54 -6.16 9.34
C ASP A 142 -1.09 -6.61 9.12
N HIS A 143 -0.91 -7.71 8.40
CA HIS A 143 0.42 -8.21 8.06
C HIS A 143 0.43 -8.88 6.68
N ILE A 144 1.60 -8.87 6.05
CA ILE A 144 1.86 -9.56 4.79
C ILE A 144 3.15 -10.36 4.97
N GLY A 145 3.10 -11.64 4.69
CA GLY A 145 4.29 -12.50 4.74
C GLY A 145 5.19 -12.29 3.54
N LYS A 146 6.49 -12.33 3.76
CA LYS A 146 7.48 -12.33 2.68
C LYS A 146 7.69 -13.75 2.17
N PRO A 147 7.86 -13.94 0.86
CA PRO A 147 7.94 -12.95 -0.21
C PRO A 147 6.56 -12.34 -0.52
N ILE A 148 6.57 -11.05 -0.86
CA ILE A 148 5.34 -10.29 -1.08
C ILE A 148 4.79 -10.63 -2.46
N SER A 149 3.55 -11.14 -2.50
CA SER A 149 2.88 -11.38 -3.77
C SER A 149 2.12 -10.11 -4.20
N PRO A 150 2.09 -9.81 -5.51
CA PRO A 150 1.35 -8.66 -6.01
C PRO A 150 -0.14 -8.70 -5.63
N GLU A 151 -0.74 -9.87 -5.69
CA GLU A 151 -2.16 -10.06 -5.40
C GLU A 151 -2.48 -9.76 -3.95
N THR A 152 -1.70 -10.31 -3.03
CA THR A 152 -1.88 -10.08 -1.59
C THR A 152 -1.66 -8.61 -1.25
N LEU A 153 -0.62 -8.00 -1.82
CA LEU A 153 -0.34 -6.59 -1.60
C LEU A 153 -1.50 -5.72 -2.07
N GLN A 154 -1.98 -5.95 -3.29
CA GLN A 154 -3.11 -5.19 -3.83
C GLN A 154 -4.36 -5.32 -2.95
N GLU A 155 -4.68 -6.55 -2.56
CA GLU A 155 -5.86 -6.84 -1.76
C GLU A 155 -5.84 -6.10 -0.43
N ARG A 156 -4.70 -6.14 0.27
CA ARG A 156 -4.55 -5.46 1.55
C ARG A 156 -4.57 -3.95 1.41
N LEU A 157 -3.90 -3.41 0.40
CA LEU A 157 -3.91 -1.97 0.14
C LEU A 157 -5.31 -1.47 -0.16
N ASP A 158 -6.01 -2.13 -1.06
CA ASP A 158 -7.36 -1.73 -1.45
C ASP A 158 -8.32 -1.79 -0.24
N TYR A 159 -8.19 -2.81 0.58
CA TYR A 159 -9.02 -2.96 1.79
C TYR A 159 -8.78 -1.81 2.78
N TRP A 160 -7.54 -1.57 3.16
CA TRP A 160 -7.24 -0.59 4.22
C TRP A 160 -7.39 0.85 3.75
N ILE A 161 -7.04 1.14 2.48
CA ILE A 161 -7.21 2.49 1.93
C ILE A 161 -8.68 2.83 1.78
N SER A 162 -9.51 1.87 1.37
CA SER A 162 -10.96 2.09 1.27
C SER A 162 -11.60 2.35 2.63
N LYS A 163 -11.00 1.79 3.69
CA LYS A 163 -11.54 1.92 5.04
C LYS A 163 -11.13 3.24 5.71
N SER A 164 -10.05 3.84 5.25
CA SER A 164 -9.51 5.09 5.80
C SER A 164 -10.10 6.34 5.13
N GLY A 165 -10.79 6.17 4.02
CA GLY A 165 -11.35 7.28 3.25
C GLY A 165 -12.66 7.81 3.79
#